data_e02441f0e06d44239f63a39bfbc395e1
#
_entry.id   e02441f0e06d44239f63a39bfbc395e1
#
_cell.length_a   1.000
_cell.length_b   1.000
_cell.length_c   1.000
_cell.angle_alpha   90.00
_cell.angle_beta   90.00
_cell.angle_gamma   90.00
#
_symmetry.space_group_name_H-M   'P 1'
#
loop_
_entity.id
_entity.type
_entity.pdbx_description
1 polymer ?
#
loop_
_entity_poly.entity_id
_entity_poly.type
_entity_poly.pdbx_seq_one_letter_code
_entity_poly.pdbx_strand_id
1 'polypeptide(L)'
;MKTLRTLIKIHQSKIDQIVIDVQNLEEERLRHVAELHKLDQDLASELAKFSSSFEFAFMLEKYKERINKQKVEIGRKILDIEKKVIDLRTNLRVEFNSLKKFEHVLENRLRQEKMQIEKKEEAETSDNIIMKYKLK
;
A
#
# COMPACT_ATOMS: atom_id res chain seq x y z
N MET A 1 -23.37 -6.33 -15.18
CA MET A 1 -22.37 -5.25 -15.15
C MET A 1 -22.37 -4.40 -13.88
N LYS A 2 -23.52 -4.15 -13.29
CA LYS A 2 -23.60 -3.40 -12.03
C LYS A 2 -22.83 -4.07 -10.90
N THR A 3 -22.97 -5.39 -10.74
CA THR A 3 -22.25 -6.18 -9.74
C THR A 3 -20.74 -6.14 -9.98
N LEU A 4 -20.30 -6.23 -11.23
CA LEU A 4 -18.90 -6.18 -11.61
C LEU A 4 -18.27 -4.81 -11.29
N ARG A 5 -18.99 -3.73 -11.56
CA ARG A 5 -18.56 -2.36 -11.21
C ARG A 5 -18.45 -2.16 -9.70
N THR A 6 -19.37 -2.76 -8.95
CA THR A 6 -19.34 -2.74 -7.49
C THR A 6 -18.11 -3.48 -6.95
N LEU A 7 -17.79 -4.67 -7.50
CA LEU A 7 -16.58 -5.41 -7.13
C LEU A 7 -15.31 -4.62 -7.42
N ILE A 8 -15.25 -3.94 -8.56
CA ILE A 8 -14.12 -3.07 -8.93
C ILE A 8 -13.96 -1.97 -7.88
N LYS A 9 -15.03 -1.30 -7.50
CA LYS A 9 -15.00 -0.24 -6.47
C LYS A 9 -14.53 -0.76 -5.11
N ILE A 10 -14.97 -1.96 -4.73
CA ILE A 10 -14.56 -2.60 -3.47
C ILE A 10 -13.05 -2.83 -3.46
N HIS A 11 -12.49 -3.38 -4.55
CA HIS A 11 -11.05 -3.62 -4.63
C HIS A 11 -10.24 -2.32 -4.70
N GLN A 12 -10.74 -1.30 -5.40
CA GLN A 12 -10.13 0.03 -5.41
C GLN A 12 -10.07 0.63 -3.99
N SER A 13 -11.17 0.52 -3.24
CA SER A 13 -11.25 1.01 -1.86
C SER A 13 -10.28 0.27 -0.94
N LYS A 14 -10.15 -1.06 -1.09
CA LYS A 14 -9.18 -1.85 -0.34
C LYS A 14 -7.74 -1.45 -0.65
N ILE A 15 -7.43 -1.22 -1.92
CA ILE A 15 -6.12 -0.73 -2.36
C ILE A 15 -5.80 0.62 -1.73
N ASP A 16 -6.73 1.56 -1.78
CA ASP A 16 -6.56 2.90 -1.19
C ASP A 16 -6.29 2.81 0.31
N GLN A 17 -7.01 1.94 1.02
CA GLN A 17 -6.81 1.74 2.45
C GLN A 17 -5.44 1.13 2.75
N ILE A 18 -5.00 0.15 1.98
CA ILE A 18 -3.66 -0.46 2.16
C ILE A 18 -2.57 0.58 1.94
N VAL A 19 -2.69 1.42 0.92
CA VAL A 19 -1.73 2.50 0.64
C VAL A 19 -1.63 3.46 1.83
N ILE A 20 -2.76 3.86 2.40
CA ILE A 20 -2.80 4.73 3.59
C ILE A 20 -2.13 4.04 4.78
N ASP A 21 -2.44 2.76 5.02
CA ASP A 21 -1.86 2.00 6.13
C ASP A 21 -0.35 1.86 5.99
N VAL A 22 0.16 1.61 4.78
CA VAL A 22 1.60 1.56 4.51
C VAL A 22 2.26 2.92 4.77
N GLN A 23 1.66 4.01 4.32
CA GLN A 23 2.17 5.36 4.57
C GLN A 23 2.26 5.66 6.06
N ASN A 24 1.22 5.33 6.83
CA ASN A 24 1.20 5.52 8.28
C ASN A 24 2.28 4.70 8.98
N LEU A 25 2.49 3.46 8.57
CA LEU A 25 3.54 2.60 9.12
C LEU A 25 4.94 3.11 8.77
N GLU A 26 5.15 3.60 7.55
CA GLU A 26 6.44 4.20 7.17
C GLU A 26 6.75 5.47 7.96
N GLU A 27 5.76 6.31 8.22
CA GLU A 27 5.91 7.48 9.09
C GLU A 27 6.26 7.08 10.53
N GLU A 28 5.59 6.06 11.06
CA GLU A 28 5.88 5.51 12.38
C GLU A 28 7.31 4.95 12.44
N ARG A 29 7.73 4.22 11.42
CA ARG A 29 9.11 3.71 11.31
C ARG A 29 10.13 4.83 11.34
N LEU A 30 9.88 5.90 10.57
CA LEU A 30 10.78 7.08 10.55
C LEU A 30 10.86 7.75 11.92
N ARG A 31 9.75 7.84 12.65
CA ARG A 31 9.78 8.36 14.04
C ARG A 31 10.66 7.52 14.94
N HIS A 32 10.56 6.19 14.85
CA HIS A 32 11.42 5.29 15.64
C HIS A 32 12.88 5.38 15.25
N VAL A 33 13.20 5.52 13.96
CA VAL A 33 14.58 5.78 13.51
C VAL A 33 15.12 7.08 14.09
N ALA A 34 14.31 8.13 14.11
CA ALA A 34 14.67 9.41 14.72
C ALA A 34 14.91 9.27 16.23
N GLU A 35 14.10 8.46 16.92
CA GLU A 35 14.31 8.16 18.34
C GLU A 35 15.65 7.47 18.59
N LEU A 36 16.03 6.49 17.75
CA LEU A 36 17.34 5.83 17.83
C LEU A 36 18.48 6.85 17.67
N HIS A 37 18.36 7.73 16.68
CA HIS A 37 19.36 8.76 16.43
C HIS A 37 19.50 9.70 17.61
N LYS A 38 18.39 10.09 18.22
CA LYS A 38 18.38 10.93 19.43
C LYS A 38 19.06 10.25 20.60
N LEU A 39 18.81 8.96 20.81
CA LEU A 39 19.47 8.19 21.86
C LEU A 39 20.98 8.12 21.65
N ASP A 40 21.44 7.95 20.41
CA ASP A 40 22.86 7.97 20.08
C ASP A 40 23.48 9.34 20.34
N GLN A 41 22.79 10.42 20.01
CA GLN A 41 23.23 11.78 20.29
C GLN A 41 23.31 12.06 21.79
N ASP A 42 22.30 11.63 22.55
CA ASP A 42 22.27 11.81 24.02
C ASP A 42 23.44 11.06 24.68
N LEU A 43 23.72 9.83 24.19
CA LEU A 43 24.85 9.06 24.69
C LEU A 43 26.19 9.75 24.38
N ALA A 44 26.35 10.23 23.14
CA ALA A 44 27.56 10.97 22.73
C ALA A 44 27.74 12.24 23.56
N SER A 45 26.66 12.95 23.88
CA SER A 45 26.68 14.15 24.73
C SER A 45 27.12 13.82 26.15
N GLU A 46 26.61 12.71 26.74
CA GLU A 46 27.03 12.27 28.06
C GLU A 46 28.48 11.81 28.09
N LEU A 47 28.95 11.12 27.04
CA LEU A 47 30.36 10.73 26.91
C LEU A 47 31.29 11.94 26.85
N ALA A 48 30.87 13.00 26.17
CA ALA A 48 31.64 14.26 26.11
C ALA A 48 31.80 14.95 27.45
N LYS A 49 30.89 14.67 28.40
CA LYS A 49 30.97 15.18 29.78
C LYS A 49 31.76 14.25 30.70
N PHE A 50 32.41 13.21 30.17
CA PHE A 50 33.13 12.21 30.96
C PHE A 50 34.17 12.87 31.83
N SER A 51 34.13 12.53 33.13
CA SER A 51 35.14 12.87 34.12
C SER A 51 35.78 11.57 34.63
N SER A 52 37.00 11.66 35.12
CA SER A 52 37.75 10.51 35.67
C SER A 52 37.31 10.04 37.05
N SER A 53 36.18 10.57 37.59
CA SER A 53 35.67 10.12 38.86
C SER A 53 35.00 8.73 38.73
N PHE A 54 35.20 7.91 39.78
CA PHE A 54 34.62 6.57 39.85
C PHE A 54 33.08 6.61 39.83
N GLU A 55 32.50 7.55 40.57
CA GLU A 55 31.04 7.75 40.62
C GLU A 55 30.45 8.09 39.26
N PHE A 56 31.10 8.97 38.54
CA PHE A 56 30.67 9.31 37.16
C PHE A 56 30.75 8.11 36.23
N ALA A 57 31.85 7.34 36.31
CA ALA A 57 32.02 6.13 35.47
C ALA A 57 30.93 5.10 35.77
N PHE A 58 30.55 4.91 37.04
CA PHE A 58 29.48 4.01 37.43
C PHE A 58 28.12 4.49 36.90
N MET A 59 27.82 5.77 37.04
CA MET A 59 26.59 6.37 36.54
C MET A 59 26.51 6.29 35.00
N LEU A 60 27.63 6.49 34.33
CA LEU A 60 27.72 6.38 32.89
C LEU A 60 27.42 4.95 32.41
N GLU A 61 27.96 3.94 33.11
CA GLU A 61 27.69 2.53 32.81
C GLU A 61 26.20 2.20 32.96
N LYS A 62 25.56 2.67 33.99
CA LYS A 62 24.10 2.52 34.19
C LYS A 62 23.31 3.23 33.14
N TYR A 63 23.72 4.41 32.73
CA TYR A 63 23.11 5.16 31.63
C TYR A 63 23.21 4.40 30.30
N LYS A 64 24.38 3.87 29.97
CA LYS A 64 24.60 3.05 28.77
C LYS A 64 23.70 1.82 28.74
N GLU A 65 23.58 1.10 29.86
CA GLU A 65 22.70 -0.06 29.95
C GLU A 65 21.24 0.30 29.63
N ARG A 66 20.78 1.41 30.22
CA ARG A 66 19.41 1.89 29.98
C ARG A 66 19.18 2.29 28.51
N ILE A 67 20.13 3.03 27.93
CA ILE A 67 20.08 3.41 26.54
C ILE A 67 20.07 2.18 25.63
N ASN A 68 20.91 1.19 25.88
CA ASN A 68 20.97 -0.03 25.11
C ASN A 68 19.65 -0.82 25.16
N LYS A 69 18.99 -0.89 26.32
CA LYS A 69 17.66 -1.51 26.47
C LYS A 69 16.60 -0.78 25.64
N GLN A 70 16.61 0.55 25.67
CA GLN A 70 15.70 1.36 24.89
C GLN A 70 15.93 1.16 23.38
N LYS A 71 17.19 1.11 22.95
CA LYS A 71 17.56 0.88 21.55
C LYS A 71 17.08 -0.49 21.06
N VAL A 72 17.24 -1.53 21.86
CA VAL A 72 16.76 -2.89 21.52
C VAL A 72 15.23 -2.90 21.37
N GLU A 73 14.51 -2.25 22.27
CA GLU A 73 13.05 -2.15 22.23
C GLU A 73 12.57 -1.40 20.97
N ILE A 74 13.19 -0.27 20.67
CA ILE A 74 12.87 0.52 19.46
C ILE A 74 13.21 -0.29 18.20
N GLY A 75 14.35 -0.95 18.16
CA GLY A 75 14.76 -1.81 17.06
C GLY A 75 13.75 -2.92 16.79
N ARG A 76 13.20 -3.52 17.85
CA ARG A 76 12.13 -4.52 17.75
C ARG A 76 10.87 -3.94 17.13
N LYS A 77 10.46 -2.74 17.55
CA LYS A 77 9.30 -2.05 16.98
C LYS A 77 9.50 -1.77 15.49
N ILE A 78 10.70 -1.35 15.09
CA ILE A 78 11.02 -1.13 13.67
C ILE A 78 10.88 -2.42 12.87
N LEU A 79 11.42 -3.55 13.38
CA LEU A 79 11.30 -4.85 12.70
C LEU A 79 9.84 -5.30 12.57
N ASP A 80 9.03 -5.09 13.60
CA ASP A 80 7.60 -5.41 13.57
C ASP A 80 6.87 -4.59 12.50
N ILE A 81 7.19 -3.30 12.39
CA ILE A 81 6.62 -2.42 11.36
C ILE A 81 7.03 -2.90 9.97
N GLU A 82 8.31 -3.24 9.77
CA GLU A 82 8.82 -3.72 8.49
C GLU A 82 8.10 -5.00 8.05
N LYS A 83 7.84 -5.92 8.97
CA LYS A 83 7.06 -7.15 8.70
C LYS A 83 5.62 -6.82 8.27
N LYS A 84 4.97 -5.90 8.99
CA LYS A 84 3.61 -5.46 8.65
C LYS A 84 3.56 -4.83 7.26
N VAL A 85 4.56 -4.03 6.91
CA VAL A 85 4.66 -3.40 5.59
C VAL A 85 4.81 -4.46 4.49
N ILE A 86 5.64 -5.47 4.71
CA ILE A 86 5.80 -6.58 3.75
C ILE A 86 4.47 -7.31 3.54
N ASP A 87 3.75 -7.63 4.61
CA ASP A 87 2.45 -8.30 4.54
C ASP A 87 1.42 -7.45 3.80
N LEU A 88 1.37 -6.15 4.09
CA LEU A 88 0.47 -5.22 3.40
C LEU A 88 0.80 -5.08 1.92
N ARG A 89 2.07 -5.05 1.56
CA ARG A 89 2.49 -5.01 0.15
C ARG A 89 2.10 -6.29 -0.59
N THR A 90 2.16 -7.44 0.07
CA THR A 90 1.69 -8.71 -0.48
C THR A 90 0.18 -8.65 -0.73
N ASN A 91 -0.58 -8.17 0.25
CA ASN A 91 -2.02 -7.97 0.12
C ASN A 91 -2.37 -6.98 -0.99
N LEU A 92 -1.61 -5.89 -1.10
CA LEU A 92 -1.77 -4.90 -2.15
C LEU A 92 -1.65 -5.53 -3.54
N ARG A 93 -0.66 -6.41 -3.72
CA ARG A 93 -0.44 -7.12 -4.98
C ARG A 93 -1.62 -8.03 -5.32
N VAL A 94 -2.14 -8.76 -4.33
CA VAL A 94 -3.31 -9.63 -4.49
C VAL A 94 -4.54 -8.81 -4.90
N GLU A 95 -4.81 -7.71 -4.20
CA GLU A 95 -5.96 -6.83 -4.51
C GLU A 95 -5.82 -6.18 -5.89
N PHE A 96 -4.62 -5.76 -6.25
CA PHE A 96 -4.35 -5.17 -7.55
C PHE A 96 -4.57 -6.17 -8.69
N ASN A 97 -4.12 -7.42 -8.52
CA ASN A 97 -4.35 -8.47 -9.50
C ASN A 97 -5.84 -8.78 -9.64
N SER A 98 -6.59 -8.82 -8.55
CA SER A 98 -8.05 -9.01 -8.58
C SER A 98 -8.74 -7.86 -9.31
N LEU A 99 -8.35 -6.64 -9.02
CA LEU A 99 -8.87 -5.44 -9.68
C LEU A 99 -8.66 -5.52 -11.19
N LYS A 100 -7.45 -5.84 -11.64
CA LYS A 100 -7.14 -5.97 -13.06
C LYS A 100 -7.98 -7.04 -13.77
N LYS A 101 -8.19 -8.17 -13.11
CA LYS A 101 -9.04 -9.24 -13.64
C LYS A 101 -10.47 -8.76 -13.85
N PHE A 102 -11.05 -8.06 -12.89
CA PHE A 102 -12.41 -7.54 -12.99
C PHE A 102 -12.52 -6.42 -14.03
N GLU A 103 -11.55 -5.53 -14.10
CA GLU A 103 -11.49 -4.49 -15.13
C GLU A 103 -11.43 -5.10 -16.54
N HIS A 104 -10.62 -6.15 -16.70
CA HIS A 104 -10.49 -6.85 -17.97
C HIS A 104 -11.79 -7.54 -18.38
N VAL A 105 -12.48 -8.18 -17.44
CA VAL A 105 -13.80 -8.79 -17.68
C VAL A 105 -14.81 -7.72 -18.08
N LEU A 106 -14.83 -6.60 -17.39
CA LEU A 106 -15.73 -5.48 -17.71
C LEU A 106 -15.47 -4.95 -19.12
N GLU A 107 -14.22 -4.70 -19.46
CA GLU A 107 -13.81 -4.23 -20.76
C GLU A 107 -14.26 -5.18 -21.88
N ASN A 108 -14.07 -6.49 -21.70
CA ASN A 108 -14.49 -7.50 -22.66
C ASN A 108 -16.00 -7.54 -22.83
N ARG A 109 -16.76 -7.44 -21.73
CA ARG A 109 -18.24 -7.41 -21.81
C ARG A 109 -18.74 -6.18 -22.56
N LEU A 110 -18.15 -5.01 -22.28
CA LEU A 110 -18.50 -3.77 -22.98
C LEU A 110 -18.19 -3.86 -24.48
N ARG A 111 -17.07 -4.46 -24.81
CA ARG A 111 -16.67 -4.69 -26.21
C ARG A 111 -17.63 -5.63 -26.92
N GLN A 112 -18.03 -6.72 -26.27
CA GLN A 112 -19.01 -7.68 -26.83
C GLN A 112 -20.38 -7.02 -27.04
N GLU A 113 -20.86 -6.22 -26.10
CA GLU A 113 -22.12 -5.47 -26.27
C GLU A 113 -22.05 -4.53 -27.42
N LYS A 114 -20.96 -3.78 -27.58
CA LYS A 114 -20.76 -2.87 -28.72
C LYS A 114 -20.79 -3.61 -30.03
N MET A 115 -20.13 -4.77 -30.14
CA MET A 115 -20.12 -5.60 -31.32
C MET A 115 -21.52 -6.13 -31.67
N GLN A 116 -22.30 -6.54 -30.67
CA GLN A 116 -23.67 -7.00 -30.86
C GLN A 116 -24.58 -5.89 -31.39
N ILE A 117 -24.46 -4.68 -30.82
CA ILE A 117 -25.19 -3.49 -31.27
C ILE A 117 -24.84 -3.16 -32.73
N GLU A 118 -23.55 -3.14 -33.07
CA GLU A 118 -23.08 -2.87 -34.42
C GLU A 118 -23.63 -3.90 -35.43
N LYS A 119 -23.59 -5.19 -35.09
CA LYS A 119 -24.15 -6.25 -35.91
C LYS A 119 -25.65 -6.08 -36.14
N LYS A 120 -26.38 -5.71 -35.08
CA LYS A 120 -27.84 -5.48 -35.18
C LYS A 120 -28.14 -4.29 -36.08
N GLU A 121 -27.39 -3.18 -35.93
CA GLU A 121 -27.52 -2.01 -36.80
C GLU A 121 -27.22 -2.33 -38.28
N GLU A 122 -26.17 -3.10 -38.53
CA GLU A 122 -25.83 -3.55 -39.88
C GLU A 122 -26.95 -4.41 -40.49
N ALA A 123 -27.51 -5.34 -39.72
CA ALA A 123 -28.62 -6.17 -40.16
C ALA A 123 -29.87 -5.33 -40.49
N GLU A 124 -30.21 -4.36 -39.61
CA GLU A 124 -31.33 -3.45 -39.83
C GLU A 124 -31.09 -2.58 -41.08
N THR A 125 -29.89 -2.07 -41.27
CA THR A 125 -29.53 -1.29 -42.48
C THR A 125 -29.63 -2.15 -43.74
N SER A 126 -29.13 -3.37 -43.71
CA SER A 126 -29.22 -4.31 -44.83
C SER A 126 -30.68 -4.64 -45.19
N ASP A 127 -31.50 -4.89 -44.17
CA ASP A 127 -32.93 -5.16 -44.38
C ASP A 127 -33.65 -3.96 -44.97
N ASN A 128 -33.34 -2.75 -44.51
CA ASN A 128 -33.92 -1.52 -45.07
C ASN A 128 -33.50 -1.31 -46.52
N ILE A 129 -32.29 -1.60 -46.87
CA ILE A 129 -31.81 -1.53 -48.29
C ILE A 129 -32.56 -2.54 -49.17
N ILE A 130 -32.72 -3.78 -48.70
CA ILE A 130 -33.44 -4.84 -49.39
C ILE A 130 -34.89 -4.43 -49.59
N MET A 131 -35.54 -3.89 -48.56
CA MET A 131 -36.92 -3.40 -48.67
C MET A 131 -37.07 -2.28 -49.69
N LYS A 132 -36.15 -1.33 -49.75
CA LYS A 132 -36.13 -0.29 -50.77
C LYS A 132 -36.00 -0.85 -52.18
N TYR A 133 -35.18 -1.87 -52.37
CA TYR A 133 -35.03 -2.54 -53.67
C TYR A 133 -36.29 -3.30 -54.09
N LYS A 134 -37.00 -3.92 -53.15
CA LYS A 134 -38.24 -4.65 -53.41
C LYS A 134 -39.43 -3.74 -53.76
N LEU A 135 -39.41 -2.51 -53.25
CA LEU A 135 -40.46 -1.52 -53.48
C LEU A 135 -40.29 -0.76 -54.81
N LYS A 136 -39.20 -0.93 -55.52
CA LYS A 136 -38.95 -0.43 -56.83
C LYS A 136 -39.34 -1.48 -57.90
#